data_06d16ef15bf1c88650a024faab05f861
#
_entry.id   06d16ef15bf1c88650a024faab05f861
#
_cell.length_a   1.000
_cell.length_b   1.000
_cell.length_c   1.000
_cell.angle_alpha   90.00
_cell.angle_beta   90.00
_cell.angle_gamma   90.00
#
_symmetry.space_group_name_H-M   'P 1'
#
loop_
_entity.id
_entity.type
_entity.pdbx_description
1 polymer ?
#
loop_
_entity_poly.entity_id
_entity_poly.type
_entity_poly.pdbx_seq_one_letter_code
_entity_poly.pdbx_strand_id
1 'polypeptide(L)'
;MKIESTTGIFCIVKRNFIQFIAINNKKGGCDLEATSTILSELEEYLKQTDLTITQFAKRSQLHSGTLSNIINGHRPIAMQQLDRITRAMGLEEGFFYDLYITNYIIEGSTDWRRVGPLLLRCAELDKLDSIRRLARHVMDNLMYAPLLFDTAEELFNAGKMEAAAAIYEIVAETERFQHSERLALCHYRLFTISLSDDQDRNLWVANRFEPFVERLDEIDQLDALKELANTYRSLQRWDKVDECAAKMGHKARIQYELKVRPERRMSESTKLPGRPLFFYIAYSDLLRGNVCDELGDYEEALGYKYSYSDLSWVREQGDEVEHWRNLFHEWSIANIYITKLLSGDITVLESYVGYIDKHRNELVMGLLHILRAANKNKLNVDRTLELYQQEIEEILNNLVKGSYSRNLAMDRQANLIYELAYYYLYKEEFLKGFDLLLKTIINFQRINNEKYILESVTLFERYRSVASQEIQDQYHTLLLGGASHEEKDRYTSYGS
;
A
#
# COMPACT_ATOMS: atom_id res chain seq x y z
N MET A 1 45.85 -31.74 2.10
CA MET A 1 45.55 -32.44 0.83
C MET A 1 44.44 -33.45 1.10
N LYS A 2 43.27 -33.30 0.55
CA LYS A 2 41.99 -34.04 0.63
C LYS A 2 40.83 -33.24 1.23
N ILE A 3 40.32 -32.23 0.49
CA ILE A 3 39.00 -31.65 0.63
C ILE A 3 38.34 -31.32 -0.76
N GLU A 4 39.02 -31.71 -1.88
CA GLU A 4 38.53 -31.31 -3.22
C GLU A 4 37.62 -32.33 -3.96
N SER A 5 37.34 -33.50 -3.38
CA SER A 5 36.62 -34.54 -4.13
C SER A 5 35.07 -34.58 -3.91
N THR A 6 34.55 -33.85 -2.92
CA THR A 6 33.12 -33.91 -2.58
C THR A 6 32.27 -32.86 -3.34
N THR A 7 32.89 -31.71 -3.72
CA THR A 7 32.17 -30.64 -4.44
C THR A 7 31.96 -30.98 -5.92
N GLY A 8 32.85 -31.74 -6.53
CA GLY A 8 32.76 -32.11 -7.95
C GLY A 8 31.63 -33.13 -8.26
N ILE A 9 31.38 -34.05 -7.35
CA ILE A 9 30.30 -35.04 -7.50
C ILE A 9 28.94 -34.39 -7.29
N PHE A 10 28.84 -33.46 -6.37
CA PHE A 10 27.59 -32.70 -6.13
C PHE A 10 27.16 -31.85 -7.35
N CYS A 11 28.11 -31.28 -8.06
CA CYS A 11 27.84 -30.47 -9.28
C CYS A 11 27.39 -31.33 -10.47
N ILE A 12 27.94 -32.53 -10.60
CA ILE A 12 27.64 -33.47 -11.70
C ILE A 12 26.26 -34.09 -11.49
N VAL A 13 25.88 -34.48 -10.27
CA VAL A 13 24.55 -35.00 -9.96
C VAL A 13 23.45 -33.93 -10.17
N LYS A 14 23.69 -32.70 -9.71
CA LYS A 14 22.76 -31.57 -9.90
C LYS A 14 22.58 -31.24 -11.38
N ARG A 15 23.64 -31.29 -12.19
CA ARG A 15 23.60 -30.97 -13.62
C ARG A 15 22.89 -32.06 -14.44
N ASN A 16 23.09 -33.32 -14.11
CA ASN A 16 22.44 -34.45 -14.78
C ASN A 16 20.96 -34.57 -14.41
N PHE A 17 20.58 -34.26 -13.16
CA PHE A 17 19.18 -34.27 -12.72
C PHE A 17 18.37 -33.13 -13.33
N ILE A 18 18.92 -31.92 -13.41
CA ILE A 18 18.28 -30.77 -14.08
C ILE A 18 18.17 -31.02 -15.59
N GLN A 19 19.19 -31.64 -16.21
CA GLN A 19 19.16 -32.00 -17.63
C GLN A 19 18.13 -33.10 -17.92
N PHE A 20 17.93 -34.06 -17.02
CA PHE A 20 16.91 -35.10 -17.13
C PHE A 20 15.48 -34.56 -17.09
N ILE A 21 15.19 -33.62 -16.20
CA ILE A 21 13.88 -32.91 -16.15
C ILE A 21 13.66 -32.05 -17.40
N ALA A 22 14.71 -31.37 -17.88
CA ALA A 22 14.63 -30.56 -19.10
C ALA A 22 14.47 -31.38 -20.38
N ILE A 23 14.94 -32.63 -20.42
CA ILE A 23 14.82 -33.53 -21.57
C ILE A 23 13.42 -34.18 -21.60
N ASN A 24 12.84 -34.51 -20.45
CA ASN A 24 11.48 -35.07 -20.39
C ASN A 24 10.39 -34.05 -20.74
N ASN A 25 10.61 -32.76 -20.45
CA ASN A 25 9.69 -31.69 -20.88
C ASN A 25 9.73 -31.36 -22.38
N LYS A 26 10.64 -31.97 -23.19
CA LYS A 26 10.78 -31.70 -24.63
C LYS A 26 10.28 -32.83 -25.55
N LYS A 27 9.84 -33.95 -25.02
CA LYS A 27 9.23 -35.01 -25.85
C LYS A 27 7.70 -34.89 -25.82
N GLY A 28 7.15 -34.06 -26.68
CA GLY A 28 5.74 -34.11 -27.05
C GLY A 28 5.42 -35.39 -27.79
N GLY A 29 4.89 -36.38 -27.11
CA GLY A 29 4.32 -37.59 -27.64
C GLY A 29 3.29 -38.10 -26.64
N CYS A 30 2.08 -38.35 -27.10
CA CYS A 30 0.93 -38.80 -26.34
C CYS A 30 1.16 -40.24 -25.81
N ASP A 31 1.90 -40.35 -24.73
CA ASP A 31 1.96 -41.56 -23.88
C ASP A 31 1.53 -41.14 -22.49
N LEU A 32 0.64 -41.88 -21.85
CA LEU A 32 0.24 -41.74 -20.45
C LEU A 32 1.50 -41.81 -19.60
N GLU A 33 2.12 -40.64 -19.34
CA GLU A 33 3.24 -40.52 -18.42
C GLU A 33 2.75 -40.96 -17.04
N ALA A 34 3.38 -41.99 -16.51
CA ALA A 34 3.20 -42.37 -15.11
C ALA A 34 3.51 -41.16 -14.25
N THR A 35 2.50 -40.62 -13.54
CA THR A 35 2.59 -39.41 -12.73
C THR A 35 3.74 -39.62 -11.74
N SER A 36 4.84 -38.88 -11.88
CA SER A 36 5.97 -38.94 -10.94
C SER A 36 5.47 -38.67 -9.53
N THR A 37 5.85 -39.50 -8.61
CA THR A 37 5.52 -39.36 -7.18
C THR A 37 6.76 -39.00 -6.39
N ILE A 38 6.60 -38.36 -5.24
CA ILE A 38 7.73 -38.08 -4.34
C ILE A 38 8.47 -39.35 -3.96
N LEU A 39 7.74 -40.45 -3.84
CA LEU A 39 8.34 -41.76 -3.50
C LEU A 39 9.19 -42.30 -4.65
N SER A 40 8.71 -42.21 -5.89
CA SER A 40 9.49 -42.67 -7.04
C SER A 40 10.77 -41.85 -7.24
N GLU A 41 10.71 -40.52 -7.03
CA GLU A 41 11.87 -39.65 -7.07
C GLU A 41 12.89 -39.98 -5.97
N LEU A 42 12.40 -40.25 -4.78
CA LEU A 42 13.27 -40.67 -3.64
C LEU A 42 13.92 -42.02 -3.90
N GLU A 43 13.17 -43.02 -4.41
CA GLU A 43 13.73 -44.34 -4.75
C GLU A 43 14.78 -44.24 -5.87
N GLU A 44 14.51 -43.43 -6.89
CA GLU A 44 15.46 -43.20 -7.96
C GLU A 44 16.74 -42.55 -7.47
N TYR A 45 16.61 -41.51 -6.61
CA TYR A 45 17.75 -40.86 -5.97
C TYR A 45 18.61 -41.84 -5.15
N LEU A 46 17.98 -42.72 -4.35
CA LEU A 46 18.70 -43.73 -3.57
C LEU A 46 19.46 -44.72 -4.48
N LYS A 47 18.86 -45.16 -5.59
CA LYS A 47 19.51 -46.02 -6.61
C LYS A 47 20.70 -45.33 -7.28
N GLN A 48 20.52 -44.06 -7.68
CA GLN A 48 21.59 -43.31 -8.37
C GLN A 48 22.79 -43.01 -7.46
N THR A 49 22.54 -42.80 -6.16
CA THR A 49 23.59 -42.47 -5.19
C THR A 49 24.18 -43.67 -4.45
N ASP A 50 23.65 -44.87 -4.70
CA ASP A 50 24.01 -46.11 -3.99
C ASP A 50 23.91 -46.01 -2.48
N LEU A 51 22.94 -45.22 -1.99
CA LEU A 51 22.70 -45.03 -0.56
C LEU A 51 21.65 -46.03 -0.04
N THR A 52 21.97 -46.66 1.07
CA THR A 52 20.98 -47.45 1.81
C THR A 52 19.97 -46.55 2.52
N ILE A 53 18.76 -47.09 2.79
CA ILE A 53 17.73 -46.36 3.56
C ILE A 53 18.28 -45.88 4.90
N THR A 54 19.12 -46.68 5.57
CA THR A 54 19.73 -46.32 6.87
C THR A 54 20.70 -45.14 6.73
N GLN A 55 21.52 -45.11 5.68
CA GLN A 55 22.46 -44.03 5.44
C GLN A 55 21.73 -42.74 5.07
N PHE A 56 20.68 -42.79 4.23
CA PHE A 56 19.88 -41.63 3.90
C PHE A 56 19.04 -41.13 5.09
N ALA A 57 18.52 -42.03 5.94
CA ALA A 57 17.84 -41.69 7.18
C ALA A 57 18.75 -40.83 8.10
N LYS A 58 20.02 -41.24 8.25
CA LYS A 58 21.01 -40.46 9.00
C LYS A 58 21.25 -39.08 8.36
N ARG A 59 21.37 -39.02 7.03
CA ARG A 59 21.58 -37.79 6.28
C ARG A 59 20.38 -36.83 6.38
N SER A 60 19.15 -37.35 6.28
CA SER A 60 17.90 -36.59 6.39
C SER A 60 17.46 -36.32 7.84
N GLN A 61 18.24 -36.79 8.84
CA GLN A 61 17.89 -36.70 10.27
C GLN A 61 16.52 -37.30 10.58
N LEU A 62 16.17 -38.40 9.89
CA LEU A 62 14.94 -39.16 10.11
C LEU A 62 15.29 -40.51 10.76
N HIS A 63 14.33 -41.08 11.49
CA HIS A 63 14.48 -42.44 11.99
C HIS A 63 14.35 -43.43 10.81
N SER A 64 15.23 -44.45 10.74
CA SER A 64 15.27 -45.37 9.61
C SER A 64 13.95 -46.12 9.39
N GLY A 65 13.28 -46.57 10.50
CA GLY A 65 11.97 -47.18 10.42
C GLY A 65 10.87 -46.24 9.91
N THR A 66 10.95 -44.95 10.24
CA THR A 66 10.01 -43.95 9.70
C THR A 66 10.21 -43.76 8.19
N LEU A 67 11.47 -43.65 7.75
CA LEU A 67 11.79 -43.50 6.32
C LEU A 67 11.40 -44.75 5.52
N SER A 68 11.66 -45.95 6.06
CA SER A 68 11.23 -47.22 5.45
C SER A 68 9.70 -47.28 5.28
N ASN A 69 8.93 -46.89 6.30
CA ASN A 69 7.48 -46.85 6.22
C ASN A 69 6.96 -45.83 5.23
N ILE A 70 7.66 -44.71 5.06
CA ILE A 70 7.34 -43.69 4.04
C ILE A 70 7.58 -44.25 2.63
N ILE A 71 8.76 -44.83 2.36
CA ILE A 71 9.13 -45.39 1.06
C ILE A 71 8.17 -46.53 0.67
N ASN A 72 7.81 -47.38 1.60
CA ASN A 72 6.87 -48.49 1.37
C ASN A 72 5.38 -48.02 1.30
N GLY A 73 5.09 -46.73 1.35
CA GLY A 73 3.72 -46.20 1.28
C GLY A 73 2.84 -46.46 2.52
N HIS A 74 3.40 -47.06 3.60
CA HIS A 74 2.66 -47.35 4.81
C HIS A 74 2.37 -46.11 5.69
N ARG A 75 3.09 -45.05 5.46
CA ARG A 75 2.93 -43.79 6.21
C ARG A 75 3.05 -42.59 5.28
N PRO A 76 2.09 -41.64 5.32
CA PRO A 76 2.20 -40.38 4.56
C PRO A 76 3.35 -39.51 5.08
N ILE A 77 3.96 -38.75 4.21
CA ILE A 77 5.04 -37.81 4.52
C ILE A 77 4.44 -36.62 5.26
N ALA A 78 4.97 -36.27 6.42
CA ALA A 78 4.66 -35.04 7.11
C ALA A 78 5.51 -33.87 6.53
N MET A 79 5.03 -32.62 6.59
CA MET A 79 5.69 -31.45 6.03
C MET A 79 7.16 -31.31 6.44
N GLN A 80 7.46 -31.41 7.75
CA GLN A 80 8.83 -31.33 8.24
C GLN A 80 9.72 -32.49 7.74
N GLN A 81 9.12 -33.65 7.46
CA GLN A 81 9.84 -34.80 6.90
C GLN A 81 10.17 -34.56 5.43
N LEU A 82 9.22 -33.95 4.68
CA LEU A 82 9.41 -33.56 3.30
C LEU A 82 10.59 -32.59 3.15
N ASP A 83 10.64 -31.54 3.96
CA ASP A 83 11.73 -30.56 3.93
C ASP A 83 13.09 -31.19 4.24
N ARG A 84 13.13 -32.12 5.19
CA ARG A 84 14.36 -32.87 5.53
C ARG A 84 14.81 -33.80 4.39
N ILE A 85 13.88 -34.48 3.74
CA ILE A 85 14.14 -35.33 2.57
C ILE A 85 14.67 -34.48 1.42
N THR A 86 13.98 -33.38 1.09
CA THR A 86 14.36 -32.44 0.03
C THR A 86 15.78 -31.90 0.25
N ARG A 87 16.09 -31.47 1.48
CA ARG A 87 17.43 -30.98 1.85
C ARG A 87 18.49 -32.06 1.77
N ALA A 88 18.16 -33.28 2.21
CA ALA A 88 19.07 -34.44 2.16
C ALA A 88 19.38 -34.87 0.72
N MET A 89 18.46 -34.69 -0.21
CA MET A 89 18.67 -34.89 -1.65
C MET A 89 19.50 -33.78 -2.31
N GLY A 90 19.78 -32.66 -1.58
CA GLY A 90 20.50 -31.51 -2.11
C GLY A 90 19.68 -30.65 -3.05
N LEU A 91 18.34 -30.75 -2.97
CA LEU A 91 17.39 -29.96 -3.74
C LEU A 91 17.05 -28.67 -3.00
N GLU A 92 16.50 -27.69 -3.74
CA GLU A 92 16.03 -26.43 -3.18
C GLU A 92 14.83 -26.62 -2.25
N GLU A 93 14.72 -25.79 -1.23
CA GLU A 93 13.57 -25.84 -0.33
C GLU A 93 12.27 -25.64 -1.11
N GLY A 94 11.27 -26.48 -0.79
CA GLY A 94 9.98 -26.46 -1.50
C GLY A 94 9.99 -27.07 -2.90
N PHE A 95 11.06 -27.75 -3.33
CA PHE A 95 11.12 -28.43 -4.64
C PHE A 95 9.96 -29.41 -4.84
N PHE A 96 9.60 -30.17 -3.82
CA PHE A 96 8.54 -31.16 -3.91
C PHE A 96 7.14 -30.64 -3.53
N TYR A 97 6.94 -29.35 -3.29
CA TYR A 97 5.65 -28.85 -2.79
C TYR A 97 4.52 -29.05 -3.80
N ASP A 98 4.76 -28.84 -5.09
CA ASP A 98 3.73 -29.05 -6.10
C ASP A 98 3.35 -30.53 -6.23
N LEU A 99 4.31 -31.45 -6.18
CA LEU A 99 4.06 -32.88 -6.12
C LEU A 99 3.34 -33.29 -4.83
N TYR A 100 3.72 -32.69 -3.69
CA TYR A 100 3.06 -32.94 -2.41
C TYR A 100 1.60 -32.50 -2.43
N ILE A 101 1.31 -31.32 -2.98
CA ILE A 101 -0.05 -30.82 -3.17
C ILE A 101 -0.86 -31.78 -4.01
N THR A 102 -0.30 -32.25 -5.12
CA THR A 102 -0.98 -33.20 -6.02
C THR A 102 -1.24 -34.54 -5.34
N ASN A 103 -0.18 -35.23 -4.87
CA ASN A 103 -0.27 -36.62 -4.43
C ASN A 103 -0.90 -36.80 -3.05
N TYR A 104 -0.74 -35.80 -2.13
CA TYR A 104 -1.15 -35.99 -0.73
C TYR A 104 -2.32 -35.11 -0.31
N ILE A 105 -2.64 -34.05 -1.06
CA ILE A 105 -3.74 -33.14 -0.73
C ILE A 105 -4.89 -33.30 -1.74
N ILE A 106 -4.60 -33.18 -3.07
CA ILE A 106 -5.63 -33.22 -4.12
C ILE A 106 -6.14 -34.64 -4.36
N GLU A 107 -5.24 -35.60 -4.53
CA GLU A 107 -5.60 -37.02 -4.75
C GLU A 107 -5.92 -37.76 -3.45
N GLY A 108 -5.57 -37.17 -2.31
CA GLY A 108 -5.78 -37.71 -0.99
C GLY A 108 -7.02 -37.17 -0.27
N SER A 109 -7.07 -37.35 1.04
CA SER A 109 -8.05 -36.69 1.89
C SER A 109 -7.50 -35.37 2.37
N THR A 110 -8.26 -34.26 2.15
CA THR A 110 -7.92 -32.94 2.67
C THR A 110 -7.96 -32.95 4.19
N ASP A 111 -6.81 -32.73 4.83
CA ASP A 111 -6.66 -32.65 6.29
C ASP A 111 -5.94 -31.29 6.60
N TRP A 112 -6.61 -30.44 7.37
CA TRP A 112 -6.06 -29.14 7.76
C TRP A 112 -4.72 -29.22 8.48
N ARG A 113 -4.47 -30.30 9.22
CA ARG A 113 -3.18 -30.54 9.88
C ARG A 113 -1.98 -30.61 8.92
N ARG A 114 -2.26 -30.86 7.64
CA ARG A 114 -1.24 -30.85 6.57
C ARG A 114 -1.28 -29.57 5.77
N VAL A 115 -2.48 -29.07 5.50
CA VAL A 115 -2.71 -27.88 4.66
C VAL A 115 -2.17 -26.61 5.34
N GLY A 116 -2.53 -26.36 6.58
CA GLY A 116 -2.14 -25.14 7.30
C GLY A 116 -0.61 -24.94 7.35
N PRO A 117 0.17 -25.92 7.87
CA PRO A 117 1.63 -25.82 7.86
C PRO A 117 2.25 -25.68 6.46
N LEU A 118 1.65 -26.30 5.43
CA LEU A 118 2.13 -26.17 4.07
C LEU A 118 1.88 -24.76 3.50
N LEU A 119 0.72 -24.16 3.78
CA LEU A 119 0.43 -22.77 3.38
C LEU A 119 1.43 -21.79 3.97
N LEU A 120 1.69 -21.90 5.29
CA LEU A 120 2.67 -21.04 5.97
C LEU A 120 4.07 -21.24 5.37
N ARG A 121 4.46 -22.48 5.11
CA ARG A 121 5.76 -22.77 4.52
C ARG A 121 5.88 -22.29 3.08
N CYS A 122 4.82 -22.38 2.28
CA CYS A 122 4.76 -21.78 0.95
C CYS A 122 4.92 -20.27 1.00
N ALA A 123 4.32 -19.61 2.00
CA ALA A 123 4.45 -18.17 2.20
C ALA A 123 5.87 -17.74 2.62
N GLU A 124 6.56 -18.55 3.44
CA GLU A 124 7.97 -18.31 3.79
C GLU A 124 8.89 -18.36 2.57
N LEU A 125 8.58 -19.22 1.60
CA LEU A 125 9.36 -19.44 0.37
C LEU A 125 8.81 -18.67 -0.84
N ASP A 126 7.86 -17.76 -0.64
CA ASP A 126 7.19 -16.94 -1.67
C ASP A 126 6.61 -17.74 -2.85
N LYS A 127 6.13 -18.98 -2.57
CA LYS A 127 5.51 -19.89 -3.56
C LYS A 127 4.01 -19.56 -3.72
N LEU A 128 3.70 -18.41 -4.31
CA LEU A 128 2.33 -17.90 -4.43
C LEU A 128 1.41 -18.82 -5.25
N ASP A 129 1.92 -19.46 -6.31
CA ASP A 129 1.12 -20.35 -7.14
C ASP A 129 0.71 -21.62 -6.38
N SER A 130 1.60 -22.17 -5.56
CA SER A 130 1.30 -23.29 -4.66
C SER A 130 0.23 -22.91 -3.62
N ILE A 131 0.30 -21.67 -3.06
CA ILE A 131 -0.73 -21.13 -2.16
C ILE A 131 -2.08 -21.05 -2.87
N ARG A 132 -2.15 -20.44 -4.06
CA ARG A 132 -3.39 -20.31 -4.82
C ARG A 132 -4.00 -21.66 -5.16
N ARG A 133 -3.18 -22.59 -5.63
CA ARG A 133 -3.62 -23.94 -5.99
C ARG A 133 -4.18 -24.69 -4.76
N LEU A 134 -3.49 -24.62 -3.64
CA LEU A 134 -3.88 -25.28 -2.40
C LEU A 134 -5.16 -24.65 -1.83
N ALA A 135 -5.23 -23.34 -1.75
CA ALA A 135 -6.39 -22.63 -1.21
C ALA A 135 -7.65 -22.88 -2.06
N ARG A 136 -7.55 -22.87 -3.40
CA ARG A 136 -8.69 -23.19 -4.27
C ARG A 136 -9.21 -24.60 -4.03
N HIS A 137 -8.32 -25.60 -3.98
CA HIS A 137 -8.71 -26.99 -3.71
C HIS A 137 -9.42 -27.14 -2.35
N VAL A 138 -8.88 -26.48 -1.32
CA VAL A 138 -9.45 -26.55 0.04
C VAL A 138 -10.83 -25.89 0.10
N MET A 139 -11.03 -24.82 -0.69
CA MET A 139 -12.31 -24.09 -0.74
C MET A 139 -13.43 -24.80 -1.51
N ASP A 140 -13.19 -25.97 -2.11
CA ASP A 140 -14.25 -26.86 -2.59
C ASP A 140 -15.16 -27.30 -1.42
N ASN A 141 -14.65 -27.22 -0.18
CA ASN A 141 -15.43 -27.38 1.04
C ASN A 141 -15.42 -26.09 1.88
N LEU A 142 -16.54 -25.38 1.89
CA LEU A 142 -16.72 -24.09 2.61
C LEU A 142 -16.44 -24.17 4.12
N MET A 143 -16.42 -25.37 4.72
CA MET A 143 -16.06 -25.52 6.13
C MET A 143 -14.63 -25.09 6.43
N TYR A 144 -13.76 -25.03 5.42
CA TYR A 144 -12.37 -24.57 5.57
C TYR A 144 -12.23 -23.04 5.43
N ALA A 145 -13.26 -22.33 5.00
CA ALA A 145 -13.19 -20.86 4.83
C ALA A 145 -12.74 -20.11 6.09
N PRO A 146 -13.23 -20.42 7.31
CA PRO A 146 -12.71 -19.79 8.53
C PRO A 146 -11.22 -20.04 8.73
N LEU A 147 -10.77 -21.28 8.55
CA LEU A 147 -9.37 -21.66 8.77
C LEU A 147 -8.42 -21.01 7.75
N LEU A 148 -8.85 -20.90 6.49
CA LEU A 148 -8.10 -20.18 5.46
C LEU A 148 -8.04 -18.69 5.78
N PHE A 149 -9.16 -18.11 6.20
CA PHE A 149 -9.19 -16.70 6.60
C PHE A 149 -8.25 -16.44 7.79
N ASP A 150 -8.29 -17.28 8.84
CA ASP A 150 -7.40 -17.16 10.00
C ASP A 150 -5.93 -17.26 9.59
N THR A 151 -5.60 -18.17 8.64
CA THR A 151 -4.24 -18.26 8.10
C THR A 151 -3.85 -17.00 7.32
N ALA A 152 -4.78 -16.41 6.57
CA ALA A 152 -4.52 -15.15 5.86
C ALA A 152 -4.27 -13.99 6.84
N GLU A 153 -5.03 -13.90 7.96
CA GLU A 153 -4.80 -12.92 9.02
C GLU A 153 -3.43 -13.15 9.71
N GLU A 154 -3.01 -14.40 9.95
CA GLU A 154 -1.68 -14.71 10.46
C GLU A 154 -0.58 -14.22 9.52
N LEU A 155 -0.70 -14.49 8.22
CA LEU A 155 0.25 -14.05 7.20
C LEU A 155 0.26 -12.52 7.06
N PHE A 156 -0.89 -11.88 7.09
CA PHE A 156 -1.02 -10.42 7.07
C PHE A 156 -0.28 -9.79 8.26
N ASN A 157 -0.50 -10.29 9.47
CA ASN A 157 0.15 -9.80 10.68
C ASN A 157 1.67 -10.09 10.68
N ALA A 158 2.11 -11.15 9.98
CA ALA A 158 3.53 -11.46 9.77
C ALA A 158 4.18 -10.63 8.64
N GLY A 159 3.44 -9.74 7.98
CA GLY A 159 3.95 -8.92 6.88
C GLY A 159 4.07 -9.63 5.52
N LYS A 160 3.53 -10.86 5.39
CA LYS A 160 3.51 -11.64 4.14
C LYS A 160 2.31 -11.25 3.27
N MET A 161 2.30 -9.98 2.82
CA MET A 161 1.14 -9.35 2.19
C MET A 161 0.66 -10.05 0.92
N GLU A 162 1.57 -10.48 0.03
CA GLU A 162 1.20 -11.15 -1.24
C GLU A 162 0.58 -12.52 -1.00
N ALA A 163 1.12 -13.27 -0.04
CA ALA A 163 0.58 -14.56 0.36
C ALA A 163 -0.80 -14.44 1.01
N ALA A 164 -0.97 -13.45 1.91
CA ALA A 164 -2.25 -13.15 2.52
C ALA A 164 -3.29 -12.73 1.47
N ALA A 165 -2.92 -11.82 0.55
CA ALA A 165 -3.80 -11.37 -0.53
C ALA A 165 -4.29 -12.53 -1.40
N ALA A 166 -3.39 -13.46 -1.77
CA ALA A 166 -3.76 -14.64 -2.56
C ALA A 166 -4.83 -15.50 -1.89
N ILE A 167 -4.80 -15.62 -0.55
CA ILE A 167 -5.81 -16.37 0.21
C ILE A 167 -7.10 -15.55 0.34
N TYR A 168 -7.02 -14.25 0.69
CA TYR A 168 -8.20 -13.39 0.79
C TYR A 168 -9.00 -13.33 -0.52
N GLU A 169 -8.32 -13.27 -1.69
CA GLU A 169 -8.96 -13.30 -3.00
C GLU A 169 -9.81 -14.56 -3.18
N ILE A 170 -9.27 -15.73 -2.83
CA ILE A 170 -9.96 -17.01 -2.99
C ILE A 170 -11.14 -17.14 -2.04
N VAL A 171 -10.97 -16.72 -0.77
CA VAL A 171 -12.05 -16.71 0.22
C VAL A 171 -13.16 -15.77 -0.24
N ALA A 172 -12.81 -14.55 -0.67
CA ALA A 172 -13.79 -13.55 -1.15
C ALA A 172 -14.53 -14.01 -2.41
N GLU A 173 -13.83 -14.65 -3.36
CA GLU A 173 -14.45 -15.20 -4.58
C GLU A 173 -15.46 -16.30 -4.26
N THR A 174 -15.11 -17.20 -3.34
CA THR A 174 -15.96 -18.33 -2.98
C THR A 174 -17.18 -17.90 -2.14
N GLU A 175 -17.00 -16.92 -1.24
CA GLU A 175 -18.07 -16.38 -0.40
C GLU A 175 -18.84 -15.20 -1.03
N ARG A 176 -18.60 -14.87 -2.30
CA ARG A 176 -19.15 -13.66 -2.96
C ARG A 176 -20.67 -13.46 -2.83
N PHE A 177 -21.44 -14.54 -2.65
CA PHE A 177 -22.88 -14.48 -2.47
C PHE A 177 -23.32 -14.50 -1.01
N GLN A 178 -22.37 -14.59 -0.07
CA GLN A 178 -22.67 -14.56 1.35
C GLN A 178 -22.58 -13.11 1.87
N HIS A 179 -23.50 -12.76 2.78
CA HIS A 179 -23.44 -11.48 3.49
C HIS A 179 -22.66 -11.64 4.81
N SER A 180 -21.45 -12.19 4.74
CA SER A 180 -20.64 -12.44 5.91
C SER A 180 -19.70 -11.26 6.22
N GLU A 181 -19.44 -11.01 7.49
CA GLU A 181 -18.42 -10.08 7.95
C GLU A 181 -17.04 -10.50 7.41
N ARG A 182 -16.74 -11.81 7.35
CA ARG A 182 -15.50 -12.33 6.79
C ARG A 182 -15.27 -11.89 5.34
N LEU A 183 -16.31 -11.92 4.50
CA LEU A 183 -16.23 -11.40 3.14
C LEU A 183 -15.85 -9.91 3.13
N ALA A 184 -16.47 -9.11 4.00
CA ALA A 184 -16.17 -7.69 4.12
C ALA A 184 -14.73 -7.45 4.61
N LEU A 185 -14.26 -8.24 5.58
CA LEU A 185 -12.87 -8.20 6.06
C LEU A 185 -11.87 -8.59 4.95
N CYS A 186 -12.16 -9.62 4.14
CA CYS A 186 -11.31 -9.95 2.99
C CYS A 186 -11.18 -8.74 2.04
N HIS A 187 -12.30 -8.09 1.70
CA HIS A 187 -12.27 -6.90 0.85
C HIS A 187 -11.52 -5.73 1.51
N TYR A 188 -11.66 -5.54 2.81
CA TYR A 188 -10.90 -4.52 3.54
C TYR A 188 -9.40 -4.77 3.51
N ARG A 189 -8.96 -6.02 3.78
CA ARG A 189 -7.54 -6.39 3.70
C ARG A 189 -6.99 -6.23 2.29
N LEU A 190 -7.72 -6.70 1.28
CA LEU A 190 -7.32 -6.54 -0.13
C LEU A 190 -7.21 -5.06 -0.53
N PHE A 191 -8.12 -4.21 -0.07
CA PHE A 191 -8.03 -2.77 -0.27
C PHE A 191 -6.72 -2.22 0.33
N THR A 192 -6.45 -2.48 1.61
CA THR A 192 -5.25 -1.96 2.29
C THR A 192 -3.94 -2.46 1.69
N ILE A 193 -3.86 -3.75 1.29
CA ILE A 193 -2.69 -4.34 0.65
C ILE A 193 -2.46 -3.76 -0.76
N SER A 194 -3.54 -3.41 -1.47
CA SER A 194 -3.46 -2.99 -2.87
C SER A 194 -3.16 -1.51 -3.06
N LEU A 195 -3.19 -0.70 -1.99
CA LEU A 195 -2.82 0.72 -2.06
C LEU A 195 -1.36 0.88 -2.49
N SER A 196 -1.13 1.80 -3.43
CA SER A 196 0.18 2.04 -4.04
C SER A 196 0.35 3.51 -4.44
N ASP A 197 1.41 3.84 -5.15
CA ASP A 197 1.63 5.19 -5.72
C ASP A 197 0.75 5.44 -6.98
N ASP A 198 0.12 4.40 -7.53
CA ASP A 198 -0.78 4.49 -8.68
C ASP A 198 -2.19 4.95 -8.23
N GLN A 199 -2.54 6.18 -8.59
CA GLN A 199 -3.80 6.81 -8.18
C GLN A 199 -5.03 6.17 -8.86
N ASP A 200 -4.92 5.72 -10.09
CA ASP A 200 -6.01 5.03 -10.79
C ASP A 200 -6.29 3.67 -10.14
N ARG A 201 -5.24 2.96 -9.77
CA ARG A 201 -5.36 1.73 -8.98
C ARG A 201 -5.98 2.01 -7.61
N ASN A 202 -5.56 3.06 -6.92
CA ASN A 202 -6.12 3.44 -5.62
C ASN A 202 -7.61 3.76 -5.70
N LEU A 203 -8.03 4.49 -6.75
CA LEU A 203 -9.44 4.75 -7.01
C LEU A 203 -10.24 3.47 -7.27
N TRP A 204 -9.68 2.56 -8.07
CA TRP A 204 -10.34 1.30 -8.40
C TRP A 204 -10.54 0.43 -7.15
N VAL A 205 -9.51 0.26 -6.31
CA VAL A 205 -9.61 -0.56 -5.09
C VAL A 205 -10.52 0.08 -4.03
N ALA A 206 -10.53 1.42 -3.91
CA ALA A 206 -11.43 2.13 -3.02
C ALA A 206 -12.90 1.91 -3.42
N ASN A 207 -13.23 2.13 -4.69
CA ASN A 207 -14.59 1.92 -5.22
C ASN A 207 -15.05 0.46 -5.07
N ARG A 208 -14.14 -0.51 -5.21
CA ARG A 208 -14.44 -1.93 -5.04
C ARG A 208 -14.72 -2.29 -3.59
N PHE A 209 -14.03 -1.67 -2.65
CA PHE A 209 -14.18 -1.94 -1.21
C PHE A 209 -15.36 -1.19 -0.57
N GLU A 210 -15.62 0.06 -0.95
CA GLU A 210 -16.61 0.94 -0.31
C GLU A 210 -17.97 0.26 -0.02
N PRO A 211 -18.57 -0.56 -0.93
CA PRO A 211 -19.85 -1.23 -0.69
C PRO A 211 -19.84 -2.26 0.45
N PHE A 212 -18.67 -2.68 0.92
CA PHE A 212 -18.52 -3.67 1.97
C PHE A 212 -18.38 -3.07 3.37
N VAL A 213 -18.14 -1.75 3.49
CA VAL A 213 -17.90 -1.09 4.78
C VAL A 213 -19.00 -1.37 5.79
N GLU A 214 -20.27 -1.21 5.39
CA GLU A 214 -21.42 -1.40 6.29
C GLU A 214 -21.64 -2.87 6.72
N ARG A 215 -20.87 -3.82 6.18
CA ARG A 215 -20.92 -5.24 6.56
C ARG A 215 -19.82 -5.61 7.56
N LEU A 216 -18.89 -4.72 7.82
CA LEU A 216 -17.87 -4.87 8.87
C LEU A 216 -18.53 -4.67 10.25
N ASP A 217 -17.88 -5.21 11.28
CA ASP A 217 -18.17 -4.83 12.67
C ASP A 217 -18.05 -3.31 12.84
N GLU A 218 -18.90 -2.74 13.69
CA GLU A 218 -18.99 -1.28 13.88
C GLU A 218 -17.65 -0.63 14.29
N ILE A 219 -16.80 -1.39 14.97
CA ILE A 219 -15.46 -0.91 15.35
C ILE A 219 -14.52 -0.91 14.13
N ASP A 220 -14.53 -1.96 13.32
CA ASP A 220 -13.72 -2.03 12.10
C ASP A 220 -14.15 -1.00 11.06
N GLN A 221 -15.43 -0.63 11.03
CA GLN A 221 -15.93 0.43 10.15
C GLN A 221 -15.21 1.77 10.39
N LEU A 222 -14.79 2.07 11.62
CA LEU A 222 -14.09 3.31 11.94
C LEU A 222 -12.72 3.37 11.21
N ASP A 223 -11.93 2.31 11.31
CA ASP A 223 -10.64 2.23 10.62
C ASP A 223 -10.83 2.17 9.10
N ALA A 224 -11.81 1.42 8.61
CA ALA A 224 -12.12 1.31 7.19
C ALA A 224 -12.53 2.66 6.58
N LEU A 225 -13.40 3.42 7.24
CA LEU A 225 -13.83 4.75 6.80
C LEU A 225 -12.66 5.76 6.83
N LYS A 226 -11.79 5.67 7.85
CA LYS A 226 -10.58 6.49 7.93
C LYS A 226 -9.65 6.24 6.73
N GLU A 227 -9.38 4.98 6.40
CA GLU A 227 -8.52 4.62 5.27
C GLU A 227 -9.13 5.01 3.91
N LEU A 228 -10.45 4.83 3.74
CA LEU A 228 -11.16 5.31 2.55
C LEU A 228 -11.10 6.84 2.43
N ALA A 229 -11.37 7.57 3.51
CA ALA A 229 -11.29 9.03 3.52
C ALA A 229 -9.88 9.52 3.15
N ASN A 230 -8.83 8.87 3.67
CA ASN A 230 -7.45 9.20 3.35
C ASN A 230 -7.11 8.90 1.88
N THR A 231 -7.60 7.77 1.36
CA THR A 231 -7.43 7.41 -0.06
C THR A 231 -8.14 8.43 -0.96
N TYR A 232 -9.40 8.75 -0.69
CA TYR A 232 -10.13 9.76 -1.46
C TYR A 232 -9.53 11.17 -1.33
N ARG A 233 -8.94 11.51 -0.17
CA ARG A 233 -8.20 12.76 0.01
C ARG A 233 -6.97 12.83 -0.90
N SER A 234 -6.21 11.76 -1.02
CA SER A 234 -5.07 11.70 -1.95
C SER A 234 -5.50 11.83 -3.41
N LEU A 235 -6.71 11.37 -3.74
CA LEU A 235 -7.34 11.47 -5.06
C LEU A 235 -8.09 12.79 -5.28
N GLN A 236 -8.07 13.71 -4.29
CA GLN A 236 -8.82 14.98 -4.31
C GLN A 236 -10.33 14.82 -4.56
N ARG A 237 -10.91 13.68 -4.16
CA ARG A 237 -12.35 13.41 -4.24
C ARG A 237 -13.04 13.93 -2.98
N TRP A 238 -13.17 15.23 -2.88
CA TRP A 238 -13.63 15.95 -1.68
C TRP A 238 -15.05 15.57 -1.27
N ASP A 239 -15.92 15.28 -2.23
CA ASP A 239 -17.27 14.72 -2.03
C ASP A 239 -17.23 13.41 -1.21
N LYS A 240 -16.35 12.49 -1.60
CA LYS A 240 -16.16 11.20 -0.92
C LYS A 240 -15.45 11.34 0.42
N VAL A 241 -14.52 12.29 0.54
CA VAL A 241 -13.86 12.57 1.83
C VAL A 241 -14.89 13.01 2.86
N ASP A 242 -15.78 13.96 2.52
CA ASP A 242 -16.83 14.43 3.45
C ASP A 242 -17.78 13.30 3.84
N GLU A 243 -18.26 12.51 2.85
CA GLU A 243 -19.15 11.38 3.10
C GLU A 243 -18.54 10.37 4.10
N CYS A 244 -17.30 9.91 3.85
CA CYS A 244 -16.62 8.95 4.71
C CYS A 244 -16.32 9.54 6.09
N ALA A 245 -15.86 10.80 6.15
CA ALA A 245 -15.56 11.48 7.40
C ALA A 245 -16.81 11.69 8.25
N ALA A 246 -17.93 12.12 7.65
CA ALA A 246 -19.20 12.30 8.35
C ALA A 246 -19.73 10.99 8.93
N LYS A 247 -19.72 9.89 8.14
CA LYS A 247 -20.08 8.55 8.62
C LYS A 247 -19.19 8.09 9.77
N MET A 248 -17.87 8.24 9.63
CA MET A 248 -16.90 7.88 10.66
C MET A 248 -17.15 8.64 11.96
N GLY A 249 -17.30 9.96 11.90
CA GLY A 249 -17.53 10.80 13.07
C GLY A 249 -18.86 10.48 13.76
N HIS A 250 -19.92 10.23 12.98
CA HIS A 250 -21.22 9.83 13.52
C HIS A 250 -21.14 8.49 14.28
N LYS A 251 -20.58 7.45 13.63
CA LYS A 251 -20.41 6.13 14.25
C LYS A 251 -19.52 6.20 15.51
N ALA A 252 -18.42 6.93 15.43
CA ALA A 252 -17.51 7.11 16.55
C ALA A 252 -18.18 7.80 17.75
N ARG A 253 -19.01 8.83 17.54
CA ARG A 253 -19.77 9.50 18.61
C ARG A 253 -20.73 8.53 19.30
N ILE A 254 -21.43 7.70 18.54
CA ILE A 254 -22.32 6.66 19.11
C ILE A 254 -21.52 5.70 20.01
N GLN A 255 -20.41 5.15 19.49
CA GLN A 255 -19.58 4.22 20.26
C GLN A 255 -18.96 4.87 21.48
N TYR A 256 -18.53 6.14 21.37
CA TYR A 256 -17.99 6.92 22.46
C TYR A 256 -19.04 7.13 23.58
N GLU A 257 -20.26 7.52 23.23
CA GLU A 257 -21.33 7.69 24.20
C GLU A 257 -21.70 6.38 24.91
N LEU A 258 -21.75 5.26 24.18
CA LEU A 258 -22.03 3.93 24.74
C LEU A 258 -20.95 3.52 25.75
N LYS A 259 -19.67 3.78 25.46
CA LYS A 259 -18.53 3.48 26.33
C LYS A 259 -18.52 4.31 27.60
N VAL A 260 -18.95 5.57 27.52
CA VAL A 260 -18.91 6.53 28.65
C VAL A 260 -20.10 6.38 29.60
N ARG A 261 -21.23 5.75 29.19
CA ARG A 261 -22.42 5.55 30.02
C ARG A 261 -22.29 4.29 30.89
N PRO A 262 -22.13 4.40 32.22
CA PRO A 262 -21.90 3.25 33.10
C PRO A 262 -23.13 2.32 33.24
N GLU A 263 -24.33 2.76 32.85
CA GLU A 263 -25.59 2.05 33.07
C GLU A 263 -25.91 0.98 32.01
N ARG A 264 -25.22 0.95 30.89
CA ARG A 264 -25.35 -0.07 29.85
C ARG A 264 -24.06 -0.84 29.69
N ARG A 265 -23.74 -1.72 30.64
CA ARG A 265 -22.85 -2.86 30.40
C ARG A 265 -23.58 -3.81 29.44
N MET A 266 -23.64 -3.43 28.16
CA MET A 266 -23.90 -4.40 27.12
C MET A 266 -22.71 -5.34 27.01
N SER A 267 -22.97 -6.60 26.71
CA SER A 267 -22.03 -7.66 26.37
C SER A 267 -20.76 -7.05 25.75
N GLU A 268 -19.66 -7.19 26.43
CA GLU A 268 -18.36 -6.70 26.01
C GLU A 268 -18.04 -7.27 24.62
N SER A 269 -18.22 -6.47 23.58
CA SER A 269 -17.46 -6.69 22.37
C SER A 269 -16.01 -6.51 22.80
N THR A 270 -15.25 -7.60 22.79
CA THR A 270 -13.83 -7.61 23.16
C THR A 270 -12.96 -6.89 22.13
N LYS A 271 -13.55 -6.41 21.04
CA LYS A 271 -12.84 -5.76 19.95
C LYS A 271 -12.61 -4.28 20.28
N LEU A 272 -11.36 -3.87 20.22
CA LEU A 272 -10.95 -2.49 20.41
C LEU A 272 -10.66 -1.85 19.05
N PRO A 273 -11.02 -0.56 18.86
CA PRO A 273 -10.64 0.18 17.67
C PRO A 273 -9.12 0.37 17.62
N GLY A 274 -8.56 0.52 16.43
CA GLY A 274 -7.13 0.75 16.23
C GLY A 274 -6.59 2.05 16.84
N ARG A 275 -7.49 2.97 17.22
CA ARG A 275 -7.19 4.24 17.90
C ARG A 275 -8.25 4.52 18.97
N PRO A 276 -7.99 5.41 19.97
CA PRO A 276 -9.01 5.87 20.89
C PRO A 276 -10.23 6.43 20.15
N LEU A 277 -11.44 6.24 20.65
CA LEU A 277 -12.67 6.64 19.96
C LEU A 277 -12.74 8.14 19.67
N PHE A 278 -12.25 8.98 20.59
CA PHE A 278 -12.20 10.43 20.37
C PHE A 278 -11.36 10.80 19.14
N PHE A 279 -10.33 9.99 18.80
CA PHE A 279 -9.51 10.21 17.60
C PHE A 279 -10.36 10.27 16.34
N TYR A 280 -11.28 9.30 16.14
CA TYR A 280 -12.12 9.26 14.94
C TYR A 280 -13.10 10.43 14.87
N ILE A 281 -13.57 10.92 16.03
CA ILE A 281 -14.41 12.12 16.11
C ILE A 281 -13.62 13.36 15.69
N ALA A 282 -12.47 13.59 16.30
CA ALA A 282 -11.61 14.73 16.00
C ALA A 282 -11.05 14.67 14.57
N TYR A 283 -10.70 13.47 14.09
CA TYR A 283 -10.20 13.28 12.74
C TYR A 283 -11.28 13.48 11.67
N SER A 284 -12.54 13.12 11.96
CA SER A 284 -13.68 13.48 11.14
C SER A 284 -13.80 14.99 10.95
N ASP A 285 -13.73 15.73 12.04
CA ASP A 285 -13.84 17.20 12.02
C ASP A 285 -12.61 17.82 11.28
N LEU A 286 -11.40 17.26 11.45
CA LEU A 286 -10.22 17.68 10.70
C LEU A 286 -10.39 17.49 9.18
N LEU A 287 -10.87 16.32 8.76
CA LEU A 287 -11.08 16.03 7.33
C LEU A 287 -12.17 16.93 6.74
N ARG A 288 -13.28 17.10 7.42
CA ARG A 288 -14.38 17.98 6.98
C ARG A 288 -13.95 19.44 6.92
N GLY A 289 -13.18 19.90 7.89
CA GLY A 289 -12.57 21.24 7.83
C GLY A 289 -11.66 21.43 6.62
N ASN A 290 -10.90 20.38 6.21
CA ASN A 290 -10.09 20.44 5.00
C ASN A 290 -10.96 20.47 3.72
N VAL A 291 -12.05 19.72 3.69
CA VAL A 291 -13.01 19.77 2.57
C VAL A 291 -13.59 21.18 2.43
N CYS A 292 -14.00 21.81 3.53
CA CYS A 292 -14.53 23.17 3.50
C CYS A 292 -13.47 24.19 3.00
N ASP A 293 -12.19 24.04 3.39
CA ASP A 293 -11.11 24.87 2.84
C ASP A 293 -11.01 24.78 1.31
N GLU A 294 -11.05 23.56 0.78
CA GLU A 294 -10.94 23.30 -0.66
C GLU A 294 -12.17 23.82 -1.44
N LEU A 295 -13.35 23.79 -0.82
CA LEU A 295 -14.59 24.33 -1.38
C LEU A 295 -14.70 25.87 -1.20
N GLY A 296 -13.84 26.47 -0.37
CA GLY A 296 -13.83 27.89 -0.09
C GLY A 296 -14.82 28.34 1.00
N ASP A 297 -15.39 27.42 1.74
CA ASP A 297 -16.27 27.69 2.88
C ASP A 297 -15.45 27.81 4.17
N TYR A 298 -14.77 28.95 4.30
CA TYR A 298 -13.81 29.15 5.40
C TYR A 298 -14.45 29.33 6.75
N GLU A 299 -15.71 29.80 6.83
CA GLU A 299 -16.43 29.94 8.07
C GLU A 299 -16.73 28.56 8.68
N GLU A 300 -17.28 27.64 7.89
CA GLU A 300 -17.55 26.28 8.30
C GLU A 300 -16.23 25.53 8.59
N ALA A 301 -15.19 25.73 7.76
CA ALA A 301 -13.85 25.16 8.00
C ALA A 301 -13.28 25.54 9.37
N LEU A 302 -13.40 26.83 9.76
CA LEU A 302 -12.97 27.28 11.09
C LEU A 302 -13.82 26.66 12.21
N GLY A 303 -15.13 26.49 12.00
CA GLY A 303 -16.01 25.78 12.93
C GLY A 303 -15.50 24.38 13.26
N TYR A 304 -15.19 23.59 12.24
CA TYR A 304 -14.58 22.26 12.42
C TYR A 304 -13.21 22.32 13.12
N LYS A 305 -12.36 23.27 12.75
CA LYS A 305 -11.01 23.38 13.35
C LYS A 305 -11.03 23.78 14.81
N TYR A 306 -11.96 24.62 15.21
CA TYR A 306 -12.17 24.94 16.61
C TYR A 306 -12.74 23.75 17.39
N SER A 307 -13.57 22.89 16.77
CA SER A 307 -14.16 21.73 17.46
C SER A 307 -13.10 20.71 17.89
N TYR A 308 -12.07 20.46 17.09
CA TYR A 308 -10.99 19.55 17.48
C TYR A 308 -9.79 20.25 18.14
N SER A 309 -9.79 21.59 18.24
CA SER A 309 -8.79 22.32 19.02
C SER A 309 -9.08 22.24 20.53
N ASP A 310 -10.35 22.15 20.92
CA ASP A 310 -10.79 21.96 22.30
C ASP A 310 -11.25 20.53 22.54
N LEU A 311 -10.36 19.70 23.07
CA LEU A 311 -10.61 18.31 23.43
C LEU A 311 -10.84 18.12 24.94
N SER A 312 -11.33 19.15 25.66
CA SER A 312 -11.65 19.10 27.09
C SER A 312 -12.78 18.12 27.44
N TRP A 313 -13.62 17.78 26.45
CA TRP A 313 -14.70 16.80 26.56
C TRP A 313 -14.23 15.34 26.58
N VAL A 314 -12.96 15.06 26.19
CA VAL A 314 -12.40 13.70 26.12
C VAL A 314 -12.21 13.13 27.52
N ARG A 315 -12.85 11.99 27.79
CA ARG A 315 -12.80 11.27 29.07
C ARG A 315 -11.91 10.03 29.05
N GLU A 316 -11.50 9.60 27.85
CA GLU A 316 -10.53 8.52 27.69
C GLU A 316 -9.19 8.94 28.30
N GLN A 317 -8.43 7.97 28.81
CA GLN A 317 -7.15 8.19 29.49
C GLN A 317 -6.09 7.22 28.97
N GLY A 318 -4.83 7.59 29.13
CA GLY A 318 -3.66 6.81 28.76
C GLY A 318 -2.71 7.57 27.85
N ASP A 319 -1.49 7.05 27.70
CA ASP A 319 -0.41 7.72 26.97
C ASP A 319 -0.76 7.96 25.48
N GLU A 320 -1.46 7.01 24.85
CA GLU A 320 -1.92 7.18 23.47
C GLU A 320 -2.96 8.30 23.34
N VAL A 321 -3.86 8.44 24.31
CA VAL A 321 -4.87 9.51 24.34
C VAL A 321 -4.18 10.87 24.45
N GLU A 322 -3.24 11.04 25.37
CA GLU A 322 -2.50 12.29 25.54
C GLU A 322 -1.65 12.61 24.30
N HIS A 323 -1.03 11.62 23.70
CA HIS A 323 -0.30 11.79 22.45
C HIS A 323 -1.19 12.38 21.35
N TRP A 324 -2.37 11.79 21.09
CA TRP A 324 -3.29 12.27 20.06
C TRP A 324 -3.91 13.63 20.41
N ARG A 325 -4.22 13.89 21.68
CA ARG A 325 -4.70 15.22 22.11
C ARG A 325 -3.69 16.32 21.78
N ASN A 326 -2.42 16.10 22.09
CA ASN A 326 -1.34 17.04 21.79
C ASN A 326 -1.18 17.27 20.30
N LEU A 327 -1.20 16.19 19.48
CA LEU A 327 -1.10 16.31 18.02
C LEU A 327 -2.30 17.08 17.42
N PHE A 328 -3.52 16.79 17.83
CA PHE A 328 -4.68 17.54 17.34
C PHE A 328 -4.61 19.03 17.74
N HIS A 329 -4.13 19.32 18.94
CA HIS A 329 -3.93 20.69 19.37
C HIS A 329 -2.90 21.41 18.47
N GLU A 330 -1.74 20.80 18.21
CA GLU A 330 -0.72 21.37 17.32
C GLU A 330 -1.25 21.55 15.89
N TRP A 331 -1.91 20.55 15.32
CA TRP A 331 -2.51 20.63 13.99
C TRP A 331 -3.60 21.70 13.92
N SER A 332 -4.39 21.88 14.97
CA SER A 332 -5.44 22.90 14.99
C SER A 332 -4.87 24.30 14.84
N ILE A 333 -3.76 24.60 15.52
CA ILE A 333 -3.08 25.91 15.43
C ILE A 333 -2.68 26.20 13.99
N ALA A 334 -1.97 25.27 13.34
CA ALA A 334 -1.55 25.41 11.94
C ALA A 334 -2.75 25.56 11.00
N ASN A 335 -3.72 24.65 11.14
CA ASN A 335 -4.88 24.60 10.24
C ASN A 335 -5.78 25.84 10.39
N ILE A 336 -5.91 26.43 11.58
CA ILE A 336 -6.63 27.69 11.79
C ILE A 336 -5.91 28.84 11.07
N TYR A 337 -4.58 28.94 11.17
CA TYR A 337 -3.82 29.96 10.45
C TYR A 337 -3.96 29.80 8.94
N ILE A 338 -3.87 28.57 8.42
CA ILE A 338 -4.04 28.27 6.98
C ILE A 338 -5.41 28.75 6.51
N THR A 339 -6.50 28.38 7.18
CA THR A 339 -7.86 28.79 6.77
C THR A 339 -8.03 30.31 6.81
N LYS A 340 -7.53 30.97 7.86
CA LYS A 340 -7.57 32.43 7.94
C LYS A 340 -6.80 33.10 6.80
N LEU A 341 -5.61 32.61 6.46
CA LEU A 341 -4.85 33.11 5.31
C LEU A 341 -5.62 32.89 3.99
N LEU A 342 -6.20 31.69 3.79
CA LEU A 342 -6.99 31.35 2.60
C LEU A 342 -8.25 32.22 2.48
N SER A 343 -8.84 32.65 3.60
CA SER A 343 -9.96 33.60 3.64
C SER A 343 -9.54 35.05 3.39
N GLY A 344 -8.21 35.34 3.33
CA GLY A 344 -7.67 36.68 3.08
C GLY A 344 -7.23 37.43 4.35
N ASP A 345 -7.32 36.83 5.54
CA ASP A 345 -6.84 37.43 6.78
C ASP A 345 -5.31 37.35 6.88
N ILE A 346 -4.63 38.39 6.39
CA ILE A 346 -3.17 38.48 6.45
C ILE A 346 -2.62 38.74 7.85
N THR A 347 -3.45 39.12 8.80
CA THR A 347 -2.99 39.47 10.17
C THR A 347 -2.36 38.30 10.90
N VAL A 348 -2.69 37.07 10.49
CA VAL A 348 -2.15 35.83 11.06
C VAL A 348 -0.82 35.38 10.45
N LEU A 349 -0.34 36.05 9.38
CA LEU A 349 0.84 35.60 8.62
C LEU A 349 2.10 35.48 9.50
N GLU A 350 2.39 36.51 10.32
CA GLU A 350 3.58 36.48 11.18
C GLU A 350 3.50 35.35 12.22
N SER A 351 2.31 35.09 12.78
CA SER A 351 2.09 33.98 13.70
C SER A 351 2.29 32.61 13.01
N TYR A 352 1.84 32.48 11.76
CA TYR A 352 2.02 31.27 11.00
C TYR A 352 3.48 31.05 10.58
N VAL A 353 4.20 32.11 10.19
CA VAL A 353 5.65 32.06 9.98
C VAL A 353 6.38 31.58 11.24
N GLY A 354 6.04 32.14 12.40
CA GLY A 354 6.59 31.70 13.68
C GLY A 354 6.26 30.23 14.04
N TYR A 355 5.13 29.70 13.55
CA TYR A 355 4.81 28.27 13.66
C TYR A 355 5.73 27.44 12.76
N ILE A 356 5.90 27.82 11.47
CA ILE A 356 6.78 27.15 10.51
C ILE A 356 8.22 27.10 11.00
N ASP A 357 8.72 28.18 11.62
CA ASP A 357 10.07 28.23 12.16
C ASP A 357 10.32 27.21 13.28
N LYS A 358 9.29 26.89 14.05
CA LYS A 358 9.35 25.84 15.08
C LYS A 358 9.19 24.43 14.50
N HIS A 359 8.56 24.30 13.32
CA HIS A 359 8.24 23.04 12.66
C HIS A 359 8.86 22.98 11.25
N ARG A 360 10.19 23.03 11.18
CA ARG A 360 10.94 23.12 9.91
C ARG A 360 10.67 21.98 8.91
N ASN A 361 10.25 20.82 9.39
CA ASN A 361 9.78 19.70 8.55
C ASN A 361 8.51 20.05 7.74
N GLU A 362 7.76 21.06 8.12
CA GLU A 362 6.56 21.54 7.45
C GLU A 362 6.80 22.74 6.51
N LEU A 363 8.06 23.21 6.39
CA LEU A 363 8.39 24.42 5.64
C LEU A 363 7.84 24.45 4.22
N VAL A 364 8.01 23.37 3.45
CA VAL A 364 7.52 23.30 2.05
C VAL A 364 6.00 23.47 1.98
N MET A 365 5.28 22.77 2.88
CA MET A 365 3.82 22.89 2.95
C MET A 365 3.37 24.25 3.46
N GLY A 366 4.09 24.80 4.44
CA GLY A 366 3.82 26.14 4.97
C GLY A 366 3.95 27.23 3.90
N LEU A 367 5.03 27.21 3.14
CA LEU A 367 5.25 28.14 2.02
C LEU A 367 4.18 27.95 0.93
N LEU A 368 3.81 26.70 0.62
CA LEU A 368 2.76 26.40 -0.35
C LEU A 368 1.42 27.01 0.06
N HIS A 369 1.02 26.89 1.34
CA HIS A 369 -0.21 27.49 1.83
C HIS A 369 -0.17 29.02 1.83
N ILE A 370 0.96 29.62 2.20
CA ILE A 370 1.15 31.07 2.16
C ILE A 370 1.01 31.60 0.72
N LEU A 371 1.66 30.93 -0.24
CA LEU A 371 1.60 31.33 -1.64
C LEU A 371 0.21 31.13 -2.24
N ARG A 372 -0.48 30.03 -1.94
CA ARG A 372 -1.87 29.83 -2.38
C ARG A 372 -2.79 30.94 -1.87
N ALA A 373 -2.66 31.29 -0.59
CA ALA A 373 -3.41 32.40 -0.01
C ALA A 373 -3.06 33.72 -0.66
N ALA A 374 -1.76 33.98 -0.92
CA ALA A 374 -1.29 35.19 -1.59
C ALA A 374 -1.81 35.29 -3.03
N ASN A 375 -1.72 34.21 -3.80
CA ASN A 375 -2.20 34.15 -5.18
C ASN A 375 -3.71 34.35 -5.28
N LYS A 376 -4.47 33.72 -4.38
CA LYS A 376 -5.93 33.81 -4.32
C LYS A 376 -6.41 35.20 -3.97
N ASN A 377 -5.84 35.80 -2.92
CA ASN A 377 -6.33 37.05 -2.33
C ASN A 377 -5.48 38.28 -2.70
N LYS A 378 -4.48 38.11 -3.60
CA LYS A 378 -3.55 39.16 -4.04
C LYS A 378 -2.78 39.78 -2.87
N LEU A 379 -2.38 38.97 -1.90
CA LEU A 379 -1.62 39.39 -0.74
C LEU A 379 -0.14 39.60 -1.09
N ASN A 380 0.50 40.56 -0.41
CA ASN A 380 1.96 40.73 -0.52
C ASN A 380 2.67 39.89 0.54
N VAL A 381 3.49 38.93 0.11
CA VAL A 381 4.29 38.03 0.95
C VAL A 381 5.79 38.12 0.64
N ASP A 382 6.25 39.20 -0.03
CA ASP A 382 7.64 39.39 -0.44
C ASP A 382 8.61 39.20 0.74
N ARG A 383 8.31 39.83 1.89
CA ARG A 383 9.13 39.70 3.10
C ARG A 383 9.28 38.26 3.59
N THR A 384 8.22 37.46 3.47
CA THR A 384 8.26 36.03 3.85
C THR A 384 9.12 35.24 2.86
N LEU A 385 9.02 35.51 1.55
CA LEU A 385 9.83 34.88 0.53
C LEU A 385 11.31 35.25 0.66
N GLU A 386 11.62 36.50 1.03
CA GLU A 386 12.99 36.94 1.34
C GLU A 386 13.55 36.21 2.57
N LEU A 387 12.74 36.03 3.61
CA LEU A 387 13.14 35.32 4.83
C LEU A 387 13.57 33.87 4.55
N TYR A 388 12.89 33.20 3.63
CA TYR A 388 13.15 31.78 3.27
C TYR A 388 13.85 31.63 1.92
N GLN A 389 14.51 32.68 1.43
CA GLN A 389 15.12 32.66 0.08
C GLN A 389 16.10 31.50 -0.10
N GLN A 390 16.96 31.23 0.87
CA GLN A 390 17.96 30.16 0.78
C GLN A 390 17.30 28.78 0.68
N GLU A 391 16.33 28.51 1.53
CA GLU A 391 15.59 27.25 1.54
C GLU A 391 14.77 27.07 0.25
N ILE A 392 14.16 28.14 -0.26
CA ILE A 392 13.47 28.11 -1.56
C ILE A 392 14.46 27.77 -2.68
N GLU A 393 15.63 28.39 -2.73
CA GLU A 393 16.66 28.11 -3.74
C GLU A 393 17.16 26.67 -3.62
N GLU A 394 17.33 26.12 -2.40
CA GLU A 394 17.67 24.71 -2.19
C GLU A 394 16.57 23.78 -2.70
N ILE A 395 15.28 24.09 -2.45
CA ILE A 395 14.14 23.32 -2.94
C ILE A 395 14.07 23.35 -4.48
N LEU A 396 14.34 24.52 -5.09
CA LEU A 396 14.33 24.70 -6.55
C LEU A 396 15.46 23.93 -7.26
N ASN A 397 16.61 23.79 -6.61
CA ASN A 397 17.81 23.20 -7.19
C ASN A 397 17.98 21.69 -6.87
N ASN A 398 17.39 21.21 -5.79
CA ASN A 398 17.51 19.82 -5.37
C ASN A 398 16.29 18.99 -5.78
N LEU A 399 16.51 18.07 -6.75
CA LEU A 399 15.53 17.03 -7.04
C LEU A 399 15.44 16.08 -5.84
N VAL A 400 14.25 15.87 -5.32
CA VAL A 400 14.00 14.93 -4.20
C VAL A 400 14.49 13.53 -4.57
N LYS A 401 15.49 13.02 -3.81
CA LYS A 401 16.04 11.66 -3.96
C LYS A 401 15.43 10.78 -2.85
N GLY A 402 14.70 9.73 -3.20
CA GLY A 402 14.15 8.78 -2.22
C GLY A 402 13.06 7.88 -2.80
N SER A 403 12.76 6.73 -2.14
CA SER A 403 11.80 5.74 -2.66
C SER A 403 10.33 6.11 -2.35
N TYR A 404 9.60 5.45 -1.53
CA TYR A 404 8.14 5.53 -1.34
C TYR A 404 7.54 6.96 -1.15
N SER A 405 8.25 7.88 -0.50
CA SER A 405 7.81 9.29 -0.34
C SER A 405 8.16 10.19 -1.54
N ARG A 406 8.77 9.65 -2.60
CA ARG A 406 9.31 10.43 -3.71
C ARG A 406 8.23 11.16 -4.50
N ASN A 407 7.19 10.46 -4.91
CA ASN A 407 6.12 11.06 -5.73
C ASN A 407 5.37 12.15 -4.99
N LEU A 408 5.04 11.92 -3.72
CA LEU A 408 4.39 12.94 -2.89
C LEU A 408 5.29 14.16 -2.63
N ALA A 409 6.59 13.94 -2.40
CA ALA A 409 7.54 15.03 -2.20
C ALA A 409 7.79 15.80 -3.51
N MET A 410 7.87 15.08 -4.64
CA MET A 410 7.97 15.72 -5.98
C MET A 410 6.72 16.52 -6.33
N ASP A 411 5.54 15.99 -6.02
CA ASP A 411 4.28 16.70 -6.22
C ASP A 411 4.21 17.98 -5.39
N ARG A 412 4.57 17.93 -4.10
CA ARG A 412 4.62 19.11 -3.23
C ARG A 412 5.62 20.15 -3.72
N GLN A 413 6.80 19.71 -4.17
CA GLN A 413 7.83 20.60 -4.73
C GLN A 413 7.33 21.26 -6.03
N ALA A 414 6.75 20.48 -6.94
CA ALA A 414 6.22 20.99 -8.20
C ALA A 414 5.08 22.01 -7.97
N ASN A 415 4.20 21.72 -7.01
CA ASN A 415 3.14 22.64 -6.59
C ASN A 415 3.69 23.94 -6.00
N LEU A 416 4.75 23.87 -5.17
CA LEU A 416 5.40 25.06 -4.63
C LEU A 416 6.00 25.93 -5.75
N ILE A 417 6.66 25.31 -6.74
CA ILE A 417 7.24 26.03 -7.87
C ILE A 417 6.14 26.69 -8.72
N TYR A 418 5.02 25.99 -8.93
CA TYR A 418 3.85 26.53 -9.63
C TYR A 418 3.29 27.77 -8.92
N GLU A 419 3.07 27.70 -7.62
CA GLU A 419 2.53 28.81 -6.86
C GLU A 419 3.50 30.01 -6.81
N LEU A 420 4.81 29.76 -6.77
CA LEU A 420 5.85 30.79 -6.90
C LEU A 420 5.81 31.44 -8.29
N ALA A 421 5.70 30.63 -9.36
CA ALA A 421 5.59 31.15 -10.72
C ALA A 421 4.36 32.05 -10.86
N TYR A 422 3.22 31.62 -10.33
CA TYR A 422 2.00 32.42 -10.35
C TYR A 422 2.18 33.72 -9.57
N TYR A 423 2.78 33.66 -8.38
CA TYR A 423 3.03 34.84 -7.55
C TYR A 423 3.87 35.89 -8.30
N TYR A 424 5.00 35.49 -8.90
CA TYR A 424 5.86 36.41 -9.64
C TYR A 424 5.21 36.95 -10.93
N LEU A 425 4.42 36.14 -11.64
CA LEU A 425 3.71 36.60 -12.83
C LEU A 425 2.70 37.69 -12.48
N TYR A 426 1.91 37.53 -11.42
CA TYR A 426 0.94 38.60 -11.08
C TYR A 426 1.61 39.82 -10.43
N LYS A 427 2.83 39.68 -9.90
CA LYS A 427 3.66 40.80 -9.41
C LYS A 427 4.42 41.50 -10.54
N GLU A 428 4.19 41.07 -11.79
CA GLU A 428 4.85 41.60 -13.01
C GLU A 428 6.36 41.30 -13.07
N GLU A 429 6.86 40.38 -12.25
CA GLU A 429 8.23 39.84 -12.33
C GLU A 429 8.31 38.75 -13.41
N PHE A 430 7.99 39.11 -14.67
CA PHE A 430 7.71 38.19 -15.76
C PHE A 430 8.85 37.21 -16.05
N LEU A 431 10.12 37.63 -16.05
CA LEU A 431 11.25 36.76 -16.36
C LEU A 431 11.34 35.62 -15.36
N LYS A 432 11.26 35.94 -14.06
CA LYS A 432 11.31 34.96 -12.98
C LYS A 432 10.08 34.05 -12.97
N GLY A 433 8.91 34.63 -13.19
CA GLY A 433 7.66 33.89 -13.24
C GLY A 433 7.63 32.86 -14.38
N PHE A 434 8.04 33.22 -15.59
CA PHE A 434 8.08 32.30 -16.72
C PHE A 434 9.17 31.23 -16.58
N ASP A 435 10.37 31.55 -16.08
CA ASP A 435 11.41 30.53 -15.82
C ASP A 435 10.89 29.45 -14.88
N LEU A 436 10.24 29.85 -13.79
CA LEU A 436 9.64 28.89 -12.85
C LEU A 436 8.48 28.12 -13.47
N LEU A 437 7.64 28.76 -14.30
CA LEU A 437 6.50 28.10 -14.93
C LEU A 437 6.93 27.02 -15.92
N LEU A 438 7.96 27.27 -16.74
CA LEU A 438 8.53 26.28 -17.64
C LEU A 438 9.12 25.10 -16.86
N LYS A 439 9.82 25.35 -15.76
CA LYS A 439 10.32 24.29 -14.85
C LYS A 439 9.17 23.48 -14.25
N THR A 440 8.06 24.14 -13.93
CA THR A 440 6.86 23.48 -13.39
C THR A 440 6.27 22.50 -14.39
N ILE A 441 6.11 22.87 -15.66
CA ILE A 441 5.59 22.00 -16.73
C ILE A 441 6.46 20.74 -16.84
N ILE A 442 7.79 20.89 -16.88
CA ILE A 442 8.72 19.75 -16.93
C ILE A 442 8.56 18.81 -15.73
N ASN A 443 8.40 19.38 -14.53
CA ASN A 443 8.26 18.58 -13.32
C ASN A 443 6.94 17.79 -13.30
N PHE A 444 5.83 18.43 -13.70
CA PHE A 444 4.52 17.77 -13.75
C PHE A 444 4.45 16.71 -14.87
N GLN A 445 5.12 16.91 -16.00
CA GLN A 445 5.27 15.88 -17.03
C GLN A 445 6.01 14.63 -16.48
N ARG A 446 7.06 14.81 -15.67
CA ARG A 446 7.82 13.71 -15.05
C ARG A 446 7.02 12.87 -14.07
N ILE A 447 6.01 13.45 -13.41
CA ILE A 447 5.15 12.76 -12.44
C ILE A 447 3.76 12.45 -13.01
N ASN A 448 3.54 12.65 -14.32
CA ASN A 448 2.27 12.43 -15.02
C ASN A 448 1.06 13.12 -14.35
N ASN A 449 1.25 14.36 -13.85
CA ASN A 449 0.17 15.11 -13.23
C ASN A 449 -0.53 16.02 -14.25
N GLU A 450 -1.44 15.44 -15.03
CA GLU A 450 -2.15 16.10 -16.14
C GLU A 450 -2.92 17.35 -15.69
N LYS A 451 -3.54 17.33 -14.52
CA LYS A 451 -4.29 18.47 -13.97
C LYS A 451 -3.40 19.70 -13.87
N TYR A 452 -2.24 19.58 -13.21
CA TYR A 452 -1.34 20.71 -13.03
C TYR A 452 -0.57 21.09 -14.29
N ILE A 453 -0.40 20.18 -15.25
CA ILE A 453 0.08 20.51 -16.60
C ILE A 453 -0.92 21.46 -17.25
N LEU A 454 -2.22 21.13 -17.23
CA LEU A 454 -3.28 21.96 -17.81
C LEU A 454 -3.39 23.33 -17.10
N GLU A 455 -3.28 23.36 -15.78
CA GLU A 455 -3.26 24.61 -15.01
C GLU A 455 -2.05 25.48 -15.38
N SER A 456 -0.86 24.88 -15.55
CA SER A 456 0.36 25.59 -15.97
C SER A 456 0.24 26.15 -17.39
N VAL A 457 -0.34 25.37 -18.30
CA VAL A 457 -0.66 25.83 -19.67
C VAL A 457 -1.64 27.00 -19.61
N THR A 458 -2.71 26.89 -18.85
CA THR A 458 -3.71 27.95 -18.68
C THR A 458 -3.07 29.22 -18.11
N LEU A 459 -2.18 29.08 -17.15
CA LEU A 459 -1.46 30.22 -16.58
C LEU A 459 -0.53 30.89 -17.61
N PHE A 460 0.21 30.08 -18.41
CA PHE A 460 1.06 30.61 -19.48
C PHE A 460 0.23 31.38 -20.49
N GLU A 461 -0.87 30.82 -20.97
CA GLU A 461 -1.73 31.46 -21.97
C GLU A 461 -2.31 32.81 -21.48
N ARG A 462 -2.63 32.92 -20.18
CA ARG A 462 -3.09 34.19 -19.57
C ARG A 462 -2.05 35.29 -19.67
N TYR A 463 -0.77 34.95 -19.59
CA TYR A 463 0.34 35.92 -19.63
C TYR A 463 1.13 35.88 -20.95
N ARG A 464 0.68 35.12 -21.97
CA ARG A 464 1.38 34.93 -23.25
C ARG A 464 1.79 36.28 -23.91
N SER A 465 0.93 37.29 -23.85
CA SER A 465 1.18 38.56 -24.50
C SER A 465 2.39 39.33 -23.96
N VAL A 466 2.82 39.03 -22.73
CA VAL A 466 3.98 39.69 -22.11
C VAL A 466 5.23 38.76 -22.11
N ALA A 467 5.10 37.54 -22.63
CA ALA A 467 6.21 36.61 -22.78
C ALA A 467 7.08 37.00 -24.00
N SER A 468 8.41 36.99 -23.83
CA SER A 468 9.34 37.19 -24.95
C SER A 468 9.21 36.04 -25.97
N GLN A 469 9.64 36.30 -27.22
CA GLN A 469 9.62 35.28 -28.27
C GLN A 469 10.42 34.02 -27.85
N GLU A 470 11.55 34.18 -27.20
CA GLU A 470 12.37 33.09 -26.69
C GLU A 470 11.63 32.20 -25.70
N ILE A 471 10.89 32.79 -24.74
CA ILE A 471 10.05 32.08 -23.77
C ILE A 471 8.89 31.36 -24.48
N GLN A 472 8.28 31.95 -25.46
CA GLN A 472 7.20 31.34 -26.26
C GLN A 472 7.74 30.11 -27.05
N ASP A 473 8.92 30.20 -27.62
CA ASP A 473 9.57 29.12 -28.38
C ASP A 473 9.95 27.95 -27.45
N GLN A 474 10.47 28.25 -26.25
CA GLN A 474 10.75 27.23 -25.22
C GLN A 474 9.47 26.52 -24.77
N TYR A 475 8.41 27.26 -24.48
CA TYR A 475 7.12 26.71 -24.11
C TYR A 475 6.56 25.79 -25.23
N HIS A 476 6.62 26.25 -26.47
CA HIS A 476 6.14 25.47 -27.63
C HIS A 476 6.93 24.15 -27.77
N THR A 477 8.26 24.21 -27.58
CA THR A 477 9.11 23.04 -27.63
C THR A 477 8.76 22.02 -26.53
N LEU A 478 8.46 22.50 -25.33
CA LEU A 478 8.07 21.63 -24.21
C LEU A 478 6.74 20.90 -24.46
N LEU A 479 5.76 21.58 -25.05
CA LEU A 479 4.47 20.97 -25.37
C LEU A 479 4.58 19.95 -26.52
N LEU A 480 5.36 20.24 -27.56
CA LEU A 480 5.58 19.31 -28.68
C LEU A 480 6.47 18.12 -28.29
N GLY A 481 7.42 18.31 -27.40
CA GLY A 481 8.27 17.22 -26.88
C GLY A 481 7.51 16.18 -26.06
N GLY A 482 6.44 16.58 -25.35
CA GLY A 482 5.52 15.67 -24.66
C GLY A 482 4.74 14.77 -25.63
N ALA A 483 4.30 15.30 -26.77
CA ALA A 483 3.58 14.52 -27.80
C ALA A 483 4.42 13.44 -28.45
N SER A 484 5.75 13.60 -28.53
CA SER A 484 6.65 12.60 -29.13
C SER A 484 6.91 11.36 -28.25
N HIS A 485 6.67 11.41 -26.96
CA HIS A 485 6.76 10.27 -26.06
C HIS A 485 5.54 9.36 -26.13
N GLU A 486 4.34 9.93 -26.25
CA GLU A 486 3.11 9.12 -26.42
C GLU A 486 3.04 8.39 -27.77
N GLU A 487 3.59 8.95 -28.85
CA GLU A 487 3.66 8.25 -30.12
C GLU A 487 4.61 7.05 -30.10
N LYS A 488 5.72 7.10 -29.36
CA LYS A 488 6.64 5.97 -29.24
C LYS A 488 6.07 4.79 -28.45
N ASP A 489 5.29 5.04 -27.41
CA ASP A 489 4.69 3.97 -26.60
C ASP A 489 3.49 3.30 -27.29
N ARG A 490 2.77 4.01 -28.16
CA ARG A 490 1.69 3.40 -29.00
C ARG A 490 2.21 2.42 -30.04
N TYR A 491 3.42 2.60 -30.57
CA TYR A 491 3.99 1.70 -31.58
C TYR A 491 4.73 0.50 -30.99
N THR A 492 5.09 0.51 -29.71
CA THR A 492 5.72 -0.64 -29.02
C THR A 492 4.72 -1.63 -28.43
N SER A 493 3.45 -1.27 -28.26
CA SER A 493 2.40 -2.15 -27.73
C SER A 493 1.67 -3.02 -28.77
N TYR A 494 1.95 -2.84 -30.08
CA TYR A 494 1.37 -3.65 -31.18
C TYR A 494 2.33 -4.67 -31.80
N GLY A 495 3.49 -4.90 -31.22
CA GLY A 495 4.56 -5.75 -31.79
C GLY A 495 5.15 -6.78 -30.83
N SER A 496 4.35 -7.42 -29.95
CA SER A 496 4.80 -8.62 -29.23
C SER A 496 3.63 -9.54 -28.90
#